data_65ada786f37a3c10c22d61c916f38b69
#
_entry.id   65ada786f37a3c10c22d61c916f38b69
#
_cell.length_a   1.000
_cell.length_b   1.000
_cell.length_c   1.000
_cell.angle_alpha   90.00
_cell.angle_beta   90.00
_cell.angle_gamma   90.00
#
_symmetry.space_group_name_H-M   'P 1'
#
loop_
_entity.id
_entity.type
_entity.pdbx_description
1 polymer ?
#
loop_
_entity_poly.entity_id
_entity_poly.type
_entity_poly.pdbx_seq_one_letter_code
_entity_poly.pdbx_strand_id
1 'polypeptide(L)'
;MADRLLEVRDLQTSFRMRDGVVRAVDGATFGVDRGEVLGLVGESGCGKSVTSLSILRLIAPPGQITGGSVRFDGQELLTASELEMQKIRGNRIAMIFQQPNSSLNPVQKLADQIGEVLRIHKGLDEKAARMRGIELLELVGIPDPGRRADAYPHEISGGMAQRVMIAMALACEPELLIADEPTTALDVTIQAQILELLRDLRERLGTAIVLITHDLGVVSEFCDRVAVMYAGEVVEEQPRDAIFDSPRHPYTQGLLGAIPRTGTGRGQLRVIPGQVPSLTEEIPGCRFADRCGQREAANLAACSTQHPDLLSHAGAAGSLVRCHLYDAAHGGVAAKGRSR
;
A
#
# COMPACT_ATOMS: atom_id res chain seq x y z
N MET A 1 18.72 -15.99 -0.78
CA MET A 1 17.47 -15.73 -1.50
C MET A 1 16.61 -14.90 -0.57
N ALA A 2 15.94 -13.86 -1.04
CA ALA A 2 15.00 -13.09 -0.21
C ALA A 2 13.91 -14.04 0.32
N ASP A 3 13.55 -13.89 1.59
CA ASP A 3 12.48 -14.68 2.24
C ASP A 3 11.12 -14.06 1.91
N ARG A 4 10.65 -14.30 0.67
CA ARG A 4 9.46 -13.67 0.08
C ARG A 4 8.19 -14.15 0.79
N LEU A 5 7.53 -13.25 1.51
CA LEU A 5 6.26 -13.51 2.20
C LEU A 5 5.05 -13.28 1.29
N LEU A 6 5.01 -12.13 0.60
CA LEU A 6 3.96 -11.80 -0.36
C LEU A 6 4.57 -11.58 -1.74
N GLU A 7 3.97 -12.17 -2.76
CA GLU A 7 4.32 -11.97 -4.16
C GLU A 7 3.07 -11.67 -4.97
N VAL A 8 3.04 -10.50 -5.59
CA VAL A 8 1.99 -10.05 -6.50
C VAL A 8 2.58 -9.96 -7.88
N ARG A 9 1.99 -10.64 -8.87
CA ARG A 9 2.44 -10.68 -10.26
C ARG A 9 1.30 -10.37 -11.20
N ASP A 10 1.46 -9.36 -12.02
CA ASP A 10 0.55 -8.96 -13.10
C ASP A 10 -0.92 -8.91 -12.65
N LEU A 11 -1.16 -8.47 -11.40
CA LEU A 11 -2.48 -8.40 -10.82
C LEU A 11 -3.37 -7.46 -11.62
N GLN A 12 -4.58 -7.93 -11.97
CA GLN A 12 -5.57 -7.17 -12.72
C GLN A 12 -6.90 -7.15 -11.98
N THR A 13 -7.47 -5.96 -11.81
CA THR A 13 -8.79 -5.78 -11.20
C THR A 13 -9.56 -4.70 -11.94
N SER A 14 -10.76 -5.05 -12.40
CA SER A 14 -11.60 -4.20 -13.22
C SER A 14 -13.00 -4.04 -12.63
N PHE A 15 -13.63 -2.90 -12.93
CA PHE A 15 -15.00 -2.58 -12.53
C PHE A 15 -15.86 -2.35 -13.77
N ARG A 16 -16.98 -3.09 -13.90
CA ARG A 16 -17.96 -2.84 -14.96
C ARG A 16 -18.84 -1.68 -14.58
N MET A 17 -18.65 -0.57 -15.27
CA MET A 17 -19.46 0.65 -15.14
C MET A 17 -20.43 0.77 -16.31
N ARG A 18 -21.39 1.72 -16.22
CA ARG A 18 -22.34 1.99 -17.32
C ARG A 18 -21.63 2.44 -18.60
N ASP A 19 -20.54 3.17 -18.45
CA ASP A 19 -19.79 3.81 -19.54
C ASP A 19 -18.55 3.01 -19.98
N GLY A 20 -18.43 1.76 -19.54
CA GLY A 20 -17.28 0.90 -19.91
C GLY A 20 -16.68 0.12 -18.75
N VAL A 21 -15.50 -0.43 -18.98
CA VAL A 21 -14.74 -1.20 -17.98
C VAL A 21 -13.58 -0.34 -17.48
N VAL A 22 -13.56 -0.04 -16.18
CA VAL A 22 -12.44 0.66 -15.52
C VAL A 22 -11.43 -0.38 -15.05
N ARG A 23 -10.19 -0.36 -15.58
CA ARG A 23 -9.08 -1.23 -15.16
C ARG A 23 -8.33 -0.59 -14.01
N ALA A 24 -8.88 -0.64 -12.81
CA ALA A 24 -8.33 0.06 -11.64
C ALA A 24 -6.94 -0.47 -11.22
N VAL A 25 -6.68 -1.75 -11.42
CA VAL A 25 -5.36 -2.39 -11.33
C VAL A 25 -5.16 -3.16 -12.64
N ASP A 26 -4.00 -2.97 -13.27
CA ASP A 26 -3.76 -3.52 -14.61
C ASP A 26 -2.27 -3.81 -14.80
N GLY A 27 -1.81 -4.95 -14.24
CA GLY A 27 -0.44 -5.42 -14.29
C GLY A 27 0.41 -5.00 -13.10
N ALA A 28 -0.19 -4.83 -11.90
CA ALA A 28 0.58 -4.53 -10.71
C ALA A 28 1.47 -5.73 -10.31
N THR A 29 2.78 -5.47 -10.17
CA THR A 29 3.79 -6.47 -9.83
C THR A 29 4.73 -5.91 -8.77
N PHE A 30 4.79 -6.56 -7.61
CA PHE A 30 5.68 -6.24 -6.48
C PHE A 30 5.74 -7.40 -5.50
N GLY A 31 6.63 -7.31 -4.52
CA GLY A 31 6.67 -8.31 -3.46
C GLY A 31 7.17 -7.75 -2.14
N VAL A 32 6.88 -8.47 -1.05
CA VAL A 32 7.26 -8.09 0.32
C VAL A 32 7.97 -9.28 0.97
N ASP A 33 9.10 -9.01 1.59
CA ASP A 33 9.85 -10.01 2.34
C ASP A 33 9.37 -10.07 3.81
N ARG A 34 9.70 -11.14 4.53
CA ARG A 34 9.33 -11.25 5.97
C ARG A 34 9.94 -10.11 6.77
N GLY A 35 9.11 -9.48 7.63
CA GLY A 35 9.53 -8.36 8.47
C GLY A 35 9.88 -7.07 7.72
N GLU A 36 9.67 -7.00 6.41
CA GLU A 36 9.91 -5.83 5.59
C GLU A 36 8.75 -4.84 5.65
N VAL A 37 9.05 -3.55 5.56
CA VAL A 37 8.05 -2.49 5.29
C VAL A 37 8.17 -2.02 3.85
N LEU A 38 7.19 -2.36 3.03
CA LEU A 38 7.04 -1.85 1.67
C LEU A 38 6.08 -0.66 1.65
N GLY A 39 6.55 0.51 1.23
CA GLY A 39 5.69 1.65 0.92
C GLY A 39 5.08 1.52 -0.47
N LEU A 40 3.75 1.54 -0.59
CA LEU A 40 3.05 1.62 -1.87
C LEU A 40 2.49 3.03 -2.04
N VAL A 41 3.11 3.82 -2.91
CA VAL A 41 2.84 5.25 -3.05
C VAL A 41 2.34 5.62 -4.44
N GLY A 42 1.69 6.77 -4.59
CA GLY A 42 1.20 7.29 -5.86
C GLY A 42 0.03 8.25 -5.68
N GLU A 43 -0.39 8.94 -6.75
CA GLU A 43 -1.53 9.85 -6.73
C GLU A 43 -2.82 9.15 -6.33
N SER A 44 -3.81 9.92 -5.84
CA SER A 44 -5.15 9.40 -5.56
C SER A 44 -5.77 8.79 -6.83
N GLY A 45 -6.44 7.64 -6.68
CA GLY A 45 -7.05 6.93 -7.81
C GLY A 45 -6.10 6.07 -8.65
N CYS A 46 -4.79 5.97 -8.33
CA CYS A 46 -3.86 5.12 -9.10
C CYS A 46 -3.98 3.61 -8.85
N GLY A 47 -4.91 3.15 -7.98
CA GLY A 47 -5.21 1.74 -7.76
C GLY A 47 -4.69 1.13 -6.45
N LYS A 48 -4.04 1.86 -5.56
CA LYS A 48 -3.41 1.34 -4.31
C LYS A 48 -4.39 0.56 -3.41
N SER A 49 -5.49 1.20 -3.02
CA SER A 49 -6.52 0.55 -2.17
C SER A 49 -7.21 -0.62 -2.89
N VAL A 50 -7.40 -0.53 -4.21
CA VAL A 50 -7.95 -1.65 -4.99
C VAL A 50 -6.97 -2.81 -5.02
N THR A 51 -5.66 -2.55 -5.10
CA THR A 51 -4.62 -3.58 -5.02
C THR A 51 -4.67 -4.31 -3.68
N SER A 52 -4.75 -3.59 -2.55
CA SER A 52 -4.84 -4.21 -1.22
C SER A 52 -6.10 -5.05 -1.03
N LEU A 53 -7.25 -4.54 -1.47
CA LEU A 53 -8.52 -5.30 -1.45
C LEU A 53 -8.48 -6.53 -2.37
N SER A 54 -7.77 -6.45 -3.50
CA SER A 54 -7.60 -7.58 -4.42
C SER A 54 -6.74 -8.68 -3.80
N ILE A 55 -5.67 -8.35 -3.08
CA ILE A 55 -4.83 -9.32 -2.34
C ILE A 55 -5.70 -10.13 -1.38
N LEU A 56 -6.61 -9.47 -0.67
CA LEU A 56 -7.52 -10.10 0.28
C LEU A 56 -8.81 -10.66 -0.36
N ARG A 57 -8.99 -10.50 -1.69
CA ARG A 57 -10.22 -10.88 -2.40
C ARG A 57 -11.48 -10.25 -1.78
N LEU A 58 -11.38 -8.96 -1.42
CA LEU A 58 -12.47 -8.16 -0.85
C LEU A 58 -13.08 -7.18 -1.87
N ILE A 59 -12.85 -7.42 -3.16
CA ILE A 59 -13.45 -6.61 -4.23
C ILE A 59 -14.95 -6.91 -4.33
N ALA A 60 -15.76 -5.90 -4.03
CA ALA A 60 -17.21 -6.02 -4.14
C ALA A 60 -17.71 -5.81 -5.58
N PRO A 61 -18.83 -6.45 -5.97
CA PRO A 61 -19.48 -6.17 -7.25
C PRO A 61 -19.78 -4.67 -7.43
N PRO A 62 -19.62 -4.10 -8.64
CA PRO A 62 -19.37 -4.76 -9.92
C PRO A 62 -17.90 -5.04 -10.25
N GLY A 63 -17.00 -4.95 -9.26
CA GLY A 63 -15.58 -5.21 -9.41
C GLY A 63 -15.27 -6.70 -9.48
N GLN A 64 -14.22 -7.06 -10.22
CA GLN A 64 -13.71 -8.41 -10.37
C GLN A 64 -12.19 -8.41 -10.53
N ILE A 65 -11.53 -9.38 -9.90
CA ILE A 65 -10.12 -9.68 -10.18
C ILE A 65 -10.11 -10.49 -11.48
N THR A 66 -9.48 -9.96 -12.53
CA THR A 66 -9.56 -10.50 -13.89
C THR A 66 -8.30 -11.24 -14.31
N GLY A 67 -7.19 -11.12 -13.57
CA GLY A 67 -5.93 -11.78 -13.91
C GLY A 67 -4.84 -11.60 -12.87
N GLY A 68 -3.72 -12.24 -13.13
CA GLY A 68 -2.53 -12.21 -12.31
C GLY A 68 -2.43 -13.34 -11.29
N SER A 69 -1.49 -13.22 -10.37
CA SER A 69 -1.22 -14.16 -9.28
C SER A 69 -0.91 -13.39 -8.00
N VAL A 70 -1.43 -13.86 -6.87
CA VAL A 70 -1.11 -13.36 -5.53
C VAL A 70 -0.71 -14.55 -4.67
N ARG A 71 0.57 -14.65 -4.35
CA ARG A 71 1.09 -15.70 -3.47
C ARG A 71 1.44 -15.15 -2.10
N PHE A 72 0.93 -15.79 -1.08
CA PHE A 72 1.27 -15.52 0.30
C PHE A 72 1.89 -16.77 0.94
N ASP A 73 3.12 -16.68 1.40
CA ASP A 73 3.87 -17.80 1.97
C ASP A 73 3.85 -19.03 1.03
N GLY A 74 4.03 -18.79 -0.27
CA GLY A 74 4.00 -19.81 -1.32
C GLY A 74 2.60 -20.29 -1.76
N GLN A 75 1.53 -19.95 -1.02
CA GLN A 75 0.16 -20.32 -1.36
C GLN A 75 -0.48 -19.30 -2.32
N GLU A 76 -1.09 -19.77 -3.42
CA GLU A 76 -1.84 -18.91 -4.35
C GLU A 76 -3.20 -18.52 -3.75
N LEU A 77 -3.42 -17.21 -3.56
CA LEU A 77 -4.64 -16.71 -2.93
C LEU A 77 -5.82 -16.57 -3.89
N LEU A 78 -5.57 -16.23 -5.16
CA LEU A 78 -6.66 -15.95 -6.11
C LEU A 78 -7.50 -17.19 -6.42
N THR A 79 -6.91 -18.38 -6.33
CA THR A 79 -7.59 -19.68 -6.57
C THR A 79 -7.92 -20.44 -5.29
N ALA A 80 -7.52 -19.92 -4.11
CA ALA A 80 -7.83 -20.54 -2.83
C ALA A 80 -9.36 -20.58 -2.60
N SER A 81 -9.84 -21.62 -1.90
CA SER A 81 -11.23 -21.72 -1.49
C SER A 81 -11.59 -20.62 -0.49
N GLU A 82 -12.88 -20.30 -0.35
CA GLU A 82 -13.31 -19.28 0.62
C GLU A 82 -12.99 -19.69 2.08
N LEU A 83 -13.06 -20.99 2.38
CA LEU A 83 -12.65 -21.51 3.70
C LEU A 83 -11.16 -21.30 3.99
N GLU A 84 -10.30 -21.41 2.98
CA GLU A 84 -8.87 -21.10 3.13
C GLU A 84 -8.65 -19.60 3.31
N MET A 85 -9.35 -18.76 2.54
CA MET A 85 -9.28 -17.31 2.68
C MET A 85 -9.77 -16.82 4.05
N GLN A 86 -10.81 -17.43 4.61
CA GLN A 86 -11.27 -17.12 5.97
C GLN A 86 -10.20 -17.41 7.04
N LYS A 87 -9.37 -18.43 6.86
CA LYS A 87 -8.25 -18.72 7.77
C LYS A 87 -7.09 -17.74 7.63
N ILE A 88 -7.00 -17.05 6.49
CA ILE A 88 -5.94 -16.08 6.19
C ILE A 88 -6.34 -14.67 6.63
N ARG A 89 -7.55 -14.22 6.23
CA ARG A 89 -8.05 -12.88 6.54
C ARG A 89 -8.24 -12.69 8.03
N GLY A 90 -7.66 -11.63 8.59
CA GLY A 90 -7.71 -11.29 10.02
C GLY A 90 -6.84 -12.16 10.93
N ASN A 91 -6.26 -13.25 10.43
CA ASN A 91 -5.37 -14.13 11.17
C ASN A 91 -3.92 -14.02 10.70
N ARG A 92 -3.63 -14.38 9.45
CA ARG A 92 -2.27 -14.32 8.88
C ARG A 92 -2.01 -13.01 8.11
N ILE A 93 -3.03 -12.50 7.43
CA ILE A 93 -3.01 -11.19 6.78
C ILE A 93 -4.11 -10.35 7.41
N ALA A 94 -3.74 -9.21 8.00
CA ALA A 94 -4.69 -8.23 8.51
C ALA A 94 -4.64 -6.93 7.70
N MET A 95 -5.72 -6.14 7.78
CA MET A 95 -5.81 -4.86 7.08
C MET A 95 -6.32 -3.77 8.01
N ILE A 96 -5.64 -2.63 7.97
CA ILE A 96 -6.10 -1.36 8.53
C ILE A 96 -6.71 -0.58 7.37
N PHE A 97 -8.01 -0.29 7.45
CA PHE A 97 -8.73 0.44 6.40
C PHE A 97 -8.59 1.95 6.56
N GLN A 98 -8.78 2.68 5.47
CA GLN A 98 -8.63 4.13 5.42
C GLN A 98 -9.61 4.88 6.35
N GLN A 99 -10.82 4.34 6.57
CA GLN A 99 -11.85 5.00 7.37
C GLN A 99 -12.21 4.16 8.61
N PRO A 100 -11.73 4.53 9.81
CA PRO A 100 -11.97 3.78 11.04
C PRO A 100 -13.47 3.63 11.38
N ASN A 101 -14.22 4.72 11.25
CA ASN A 101 -15.62 4.75 11.63
C ASN A 101 -16.52 3.84 10.77
N SER A 102 -16.16 3.60 9.52
CA SER A 102 -16.87 2.66 8.64
C SER A 102 -16.46 1.20 8.86
N SER A 103 -15.33 0.98 9.52
CA SER A 103 -14.78 -0.36 9.80
C SER A 103 -15.23 -0.93 11.14
N LEU A 104 -15.71 -0.07 12.05
CA LEU A 104 -16.26 -0.48 13.36
C LEU A 104 -17.77 -0.65 13.29
N ASN A 105 -18.29 -1.72 13.89
CA ASN A 105 -19.73 -1.96 14.02
C ASN A 105 -20.32 -1.00 15.08
N PRO A 106 -21.20 -0.04 14.70
CA PRO A 106 -21.67 0.99 15.61
C PRO A 106 -22.55 0.47 16.77
N VAL A 107 -23.06 -0.76 16.67
CA VAL A 107 -23.95 -1.38 17.69
C VAL A 107 -23.26 -2.44 18.53
N GLN A 108 -21.94 -2.60 18.39
CA GLN A 108 -21.11 -3.50 19.20
C GLN A 108 -20.12 -2.72 20.04
N LYS A 109 -19.83 -3.21 21.26
CA LYS A 109 -18.81 -2.64 22.13
C LYS A 109 -17.39 -2.89 21.58
N LEU A 110 -16.46 -2.02 21.92
CA LEU A 110 -15.09 -2.07 21.38
C LEU A 110 -14.38 -3.40 21.68
N ALA A 111 -14.45 -3.87 22.95
CA ALA A 111 -13.79 -5.14 23.31
C ALA A 111 -14.48 -6.35 22.67
N ASP A 112 -15.78 -6.30 22.39
CA ASP A 112 -16.50 -7.41 21.76
C ASP A 112 -16.09 -7.57 20.30
N GLN A 113 -15.83 -6.47 19.57
CA GLN A 113 -15.34 -6.49 18.19
C GLN A 113 -13.92 -7.07 18.11
N ILE A 114 -13.02 -6.67 19.01
CA ILE A 114 -11.67 -7.25 19.10
C ILE A 114 -11.78 -8.72 19.51
N GLY A 115 -12.61 -9.02 20.50
CA GLY A 115 -12.83 -10.37 21.01
C GLY A 115 -13.44 -11.31 19.96
N GLU A 116 -14.25 -10.81 19.05
CA GLU A 116 -14.82 -11.61 17.96
C GLU A 116 -13.73 -12.20 17.06
N VAL A 117 -12.74 -11.38 16.66
CA VAL A 117 -11.59 -11.82 15.88
C VAL A 117 -10.84 -12.95 16.61
N LEU A 118 -10.60 -12.79 17.91
CA LEU A 118 -9.91 -13.79 18.74
C LEU A 118 -10.71 -15.08 18.90
N ARG A 119 -12.01 -15.00 19.05
CA ARG A 119 -12.90 -16.18 19.13
C ARG A 119 -12.90 -16.96 17.82
N ILE A 120 -13.03 -16.27 16.70
CA ILE A 120 -13.08 -16.90 15.37
C ILE A 120 -11.76 -17.58 15.04
N HIS A 121 -10.61 -16.91 15.27
CA HIS A 121 -9.32 -17.37 14.76
C HIS A 121 -8.47 -18.09 15.79
N LYS A 122 -8.59 -17.78 17.07
CA LYS A 122 -7.79 -18.39 18.16
C LYS A 122 -8.60 -19.33 19.05
N GLY A 123 -9.92 -19.41 18.84
CA GLY A 123 -10.81 -20.30 19.61
C GLY A 123 -10.93 -19.93 21.08
N LEU A 124 -10.65 -18.67 21.45
CA LEU A 124 -10.79 -18.20 22.84
C LEU A 124 -12.25 -18.18 23.26
N ASP A 125 -12.52 -18.50 24.52
CA ASP A 125 -13.83 -18.27 25.12
C ASP A 125 -14.10 -16.75 25.27
N GLU A 126 -15.34 -16.38 25.55
CA GLU A 126 -15.80 -14.99 25.64
C GLU A 126 -15.02 -14.19 26.70
N LYS A 127 -14.75 -14.80 27.86
CA LYS A 127 -14.02 -14.15 28.96
C LYS A 127 -12.57 -13.92 28.61
N ALA A 128 -11.88 -14.91 28.07
CA ALA A 128 -10.47 -14.81 27.63
C ALA A 128 -10.33 -13.82 26.46
N ALA A 129 -11.23 -13.87 25.48
CA ALA A 129 -11.26 -12.95 24.35
C ALA A 129 -11.45 -11.49 24.80
N ARG A 130 -12.37 -11.24 25.76
CA ARG A 130 -12.58 -9.90 26.32
C ARG A 130 -11.35 -9.41 27.09
N MET A 131 -10.72 -10.25 27.92
CA MET A 131 -9.52 -9.88 28.65
C MET A 131 -8.40 -9.51 27.68
N ARG A 132 -8.16 -10.34 26.65
CA ARG A 132 -7.18 -10.05 25.62
C ARG A 132 -7.51 -8.78 24.82
N GLY A 133 -8.79 -8.51 24.56
CA GLY A 133 -9.26 -7.28 23.94
C GLY A 133 -8.90 -6.03 24.76
N ILE A 134 -9.01 -6.09 26.09
CA ILE A 134 -8.62 -4.99 26.99
C ILE A 134 -7.10 -4.78 26.94
N GLU A 135 -6.30 -5.86 26.96
CA GLU A 135 -4.84 -5.78 26.82
C GLU A 135 -4.42 -5.15 25.47
N LEU A 136 -5.13 -5.48 24.39
CA LEU A 136 -4.88 -4.90 23.07
C LEU A 136 -5.27 -3.40 23.02
N LEU A 137 -6.35 -2.99 23.69
CA LEU A 137 -6.71 -1.58 23.84
C LEU A 137 -5.62 -0.81 24.62
N GLU A 138 -5.04 -1.41 25.66
CA GLU A 138 -3.91 -0.84 26.40
C GLU A 138 -2.67 -0.74 25.53
N LEU A 139 -2.34 -1.81 24.77
CA LEU A 139 -1.20 -1.86 23.85
C LEU A 139 -1.22 -0.73 22.82
N VAL A 140 -2.41 -0.41 22.27
CA VAL A 140 -2.56 0.70 21.30
C VAL A 140 -2.72 2.06 21.98
N GLY A 141 -2.55 2.14 23.31
CA GLY A 141 -2.57 3.40 24.07
C GLY A 141 -3.96 4.02 24.21
N ILE A 142 -5.02 3.22 24.32
CA ILE A 142 -6.36 3.70 24.70
C ILE A 142 -6.35 4.02 26.20
N PRO A 143 -6.67 5.25 26.63
CA PRO A 143 -6.75 5.58 28.03
C PRO A 143 -7.92 4.87 28.70
N ASP A 144 -7.71 4.38 29.93
CA ASP A 144 -8.76 3.68 30.71
C ASP A 144 -9.35 2.45 29.98
N PRO A 145 -8.50 1.50 29.48
CA PRO A 145 -8.93 0.45 28.55
C PRO A 145 -10.05 -0.43 29.11
N GLY A 146 -10.05 -0.69 30.41
CA GLY A 146 -11.12 -1.46 31.08
C GLY A 146 -12.49 -0.79 30.96
N ARG A 147 -12.58 0.53 31.14
CA ARG A 147 -13.82 1.30 30.97
C ARG A 147 -14.19 1.43 29.48
N ARG A 148 -13.19 1.73 28.64
CA ARG A 148 -13.40 1.92 27.20
C ARG A 148 -13.78 0.63 26.48
N ALA A 149 -13.44 -0.52 27.02
CA ALA A 149 -13.86 -1.81 26.52
C ALA A 149 -15.39 -1.93 26.33
N ASP A 150 -16.18 -1.27 27.21
CA ASP A 150 -17.64 -1.25 27.17
C ASP A 150 -18.23 -0.09 26.36
N ALA A 151 -17.40 0.81 25.82
CA ALA A 151 -17.83 1.91 24.98
C ALA A 151 -18.20 1.43 23.57
N TYR A 152 -19.07 2.19 22.91
CA TYR A 152 -19.42 2.04 21.51
C TYR A 152 -18.58 2.97 20.62
N PRO A 153 -18.45 2.69 19.31
CA PRO A 153 -17.67 3.53 18.41
C PRO A 153 -18.04 5.01 18.38
N HIS A 154 -19.31 5.35 18.56
CA HIS A 154 -19.79 6.74 18.61
C HIS A 154 -19.43 7.50 19.90
N GLU A 155 -18.92 6.80 20.94
CA GLU A 155 -18.51 7.39 22.22
C GLU A 155 -17.00 7.69 22.29
N ILE A 156 -16.26 7.49 21.17
CA ILE A 156 -14.82 7.69 21.11
C ILE A 156 -14.44 8.67 19.99
N SER A 157 -13.26 9.28 20.08
CA SER A 157 -12.73 10.15 19.04
C SER A 157 -12.23 9.36 17.83
N GLY A 158 -12.09 10.03 16.66
CA GLY A 158 -11.56 9.41 15.45
C GLY A 158 -10.19 8.77 15.63
N GLY A 159 -9.28 9.44 16.37
CA GLY A 159 -7.97 8.86 16.70
C GLY A 159 -8.06 7.62 17.61
N MET A 160 -9.03 7.58 18.51
CA MET A 160 -9.28 6.38 19.31
C MET A 160 -9.88 5.26 18.47
N ALA A 161 -10.82 5.56 17.55
CA ALA A 161 -11.38 4.58 16.62
C ALA A 161 -10.28 3.97 15.73
N GLN A 162 -9.33 4.78 15.27
CA GLN A 162 -8.16 4.31 14.54
C GLN A 162 -7.33 3.32 15.37
N ARG A 163 -7.03 3.64 16.63
CA ARG A 163 -6.30 2.75 17.53
C ARG A 163 -7.05 1.44 17.80
N VAL A 164 -8.36 1.49 17.95
CA VAL A 164 -9.20 0.27 18.10
C VAL A 164 -9.13 -0.59 16.85
N MET A 165 -9.21 -0.01 15.66
CA MET A 165 -9.07 -0.73 14.40
C MET A 165 -7.67 -1.38 14.27
N ILE A 166 -6.61 -0.69 14.70
CA ILE A 166 -5.27 -1.26 14.79
C ILE A 166 -5.25 -2.43 15.77
N ALA A 167 -5.84 -2.29 16.96
CA ALA A 167 -5.94 -3.38 17.93
C ALA A 167 -6.66 -4.63 17.36
N MET A 168 -7.74 -4.42 16.59
CA MET A 168 -8.42 -5.51 15.89
C MET A 168 -7.53 -6.18 14.86
N ALA A 169 -6.82 -5.39 14.04
CA ALA A 169 -5.92 -5.91 13.01
C ALA A 169 -4.76 -6.73 13.61
N LEU A 170 -4.30 -6.37 14.81
CA LEU A 170 -3.20 -7.03 15.50
C LEU A 170 -3.63 -8.18 16.43
N ALA A 171 -4.93 -8.37 16.63
CA ALA A 171 -5.46 -9.34 17.60
C ALA A 171 -4.91 -10.76 17.42
N CYS A 172 -4.67 -11.16 16.19
CA CYS A 172 -4.13 -12.47 15.84
C CYS A 172 -2.62 -12.50 15.56
N GLU A 173 -1.90 -11.40 15.78
CA GLU A 173 -0.46 -11.30 15.52
C GLU A 173 -0.13 -11.69 14.06
N PRO A 174 -0.60 -10.92 13.07
CA PRO A 174 -0.51 -11.30 11.67
C PRO A 174 0.93 -11.28 11.15
N GLU A 175 1.23 -12.16 10.19
CA GLU A 175 2.51 -12.19 9.48
C GLU A 175 2.64 -11.01 8.51
N LEU A 176 1.51 -10.56 7.94
CA LEU A 176 1.44 -9.39 7.02
C LEU A 176 0.32 -8.44 7.47
N LEU A 177 0.68 -7.17 7.61
CA LEU A 177 -0.26 -6.08 7.85
C LEU A 177 -0.33 -5.18 6.61
N ILE A 178 -1.50 -5.01 6.04
CA ILE A 178 -1.76 -4.02 4.98
C ILE A 178 -2.38 -2.79 5.64
N ALA A 179 -1.67 -1.68 5.64
CA ALA A 179 -2.12 -0.43 6.25
C ALA A 179 -2.46 0.58 5.14
N ASP A 180 -3.75 0.75 4.86
CA ASP A 180 -4.26 1.66 3.82
C ASP A 180 -4.55 3.03 4.42
N GLU A 181 -3.63 3.96 4.20
CA GLU A 181 -3.66 5.33 4.73
C GLU A 181 -3.94 5.40 6.25
N PRO A 182 -3.18 4.68 7.08
CA PRO A 182 -3.51 4.48 8.50
C PRO A 182 -3.46 5.77 9.33
N THR A 183 -2.96 6.87 8.79
CA THR A 183 -2.79 8.14 9.48
C THR A 183 -3.54 9.30 8.82
N THR A 184 -4.30 9.04 7.77
CA THR A 184 -5.07 10.08 7.06
C THR A 184 -6.13 10.70 7.98
N ALA A 185 -6.27 12.02 7.93
CA ALA A 185 -7.16 12.82 8.77
C ALA A 185 -6.85 12.82 10.29
N LEU A 186 -5.66 12.39 10.68
CA LEU A 186 -5.16 12.52 12.04
C LEU A 186 -4.24 13.75 12.18
N ASP A 187 -4.18 14.31 13.37
CA ASP A 187 -3.17 15.33 13.66
C ASP A 187 -1.75 14.72 13.71
N VAL A 188 -0.74 15.56 13.48
CA VAL A 188 0.67 15.13 13.36
C VAL A 188 1.15 14.35 14.58
N THR A 189 0.67 14.69 15.78
CA THR A 189 1.07 14.02 17.01
C THR A 189 0.52 12.60 17.07
N ILE A 190 -0.75 12.42 16.75
CA ILE A 190 -1.39 11.09 16.70
C ILE A 190 -0.79 10.26 15.55
N GLN A 191 -0.52 10.87 14.39
CA GLN A 191 0.17 10.20 13.29
C GLN A 191 1.52 9.61 13.74
N ALA A 192 2.38 10.41 14.38
CA ALA A 192 3.66 9.95 14.89
C ALA A 192 3.51 8.78 15.88
N GLN A 193 2.54 8.86 16.79
CA GLN A 193 2.26 7.78 17.75
C GLN A 193 1.78 6.49 17.09
N ILE A 194 0.99 6.58 16.03
CA ILE A 194 0.54 5.39 15.27
C ILE A 194 1.72 4.75 14.53
N LEU A 195 2.59 5.54 13.91
CA LEU A 195 3.76 5.02 13.22
C LEU A 195 4.75 4.37 14.19
N GLU A 196 4.95 4.96 15.37
CA GLU A 196 5.77 4.38 16.43
C GLU A 196 5.19 3.04 16.91
N LEU A 197 3.88 2.98 17.15
CA LEU A 197 3.19 1.75 17.48
C LEU A 197 3.40 0.66 16.41
N LEU A 198 3.27 1.00 15.13
CA LEU A 198 3.50 0.05 14.03
C LEU A 198 4.96 -0.41 13.96
N ARG A 199 5.91 0.46 14.29
CA ARG A 199 7.35 0.13 14.36
C ARG A 199 7.63 -0.87 15.49
N ASP A 200 7.14 -0.58 16.69
CA ASP A 200 7.29 -1.47 17.87
C ASP A 200 6.70 -2.85 17.60
N LEU A 201 5.54 -2.90 16.95
CA LEU A 201 4.88 -4.16 16.60
C LEU A 201 5.65 -4.96 15.55
N ARG A 202 6.17 -4.27 14.52
CA ARG A 202 7.08 -4.89 13.55
C ARG A 202 8.29 -5.53 14.24
N GLU A 203 8.95 -4.79 15.11
CA GLU A 203 10.16 -5.27 15.81
C GLU A 203 9.87 -6.44 16.76
N ARG A 204 8.72 -6.41 17.45
CA ARG A 204 8.34 -7.44 18.42
C ARG A 204 7.80 -8.71 17.78
N LEU A 205 7.03 -8.60 16.70
CA LEU A 205 6.30 -9.71 16.07
C LEU A 205 6.93 -10.20 14.76
N GLY A 206 7.87 -9.43 14.19
CA GLY A 206 8.40 -9.73 12.85
C GLY A 206 7.38 -9.57 11.73
N THR A 207 6.29 -8.82 11.97
CA THR A 207 5.22 -8.58 11.00
C THR A 207 5.76 -7.79 9.81
N ALA A 208 5.53 -8.28 8.59
CA ALA A 208 5.75 -7.50 7.39
C ALA A 208 4.62 -6.48 7.18
N ILE A 209 4.93 -5.31 6.61
CA ILE A 209 3.94 -4.24 6.45
C ILE A 209 3.91 -3.75 5.00
N VAL A 210 2.72 -3.68 4.40
CA VAL A 210 2.48 -2.88 3.20
C VAL A 210 1.83 -1.58 3.65
N LEU A 211 2.59 -0.49 3.59
CA LEU A 211 2.10 0.84 3.96
C LEU A 211 1.65 1.59 2.71
N ILE A 212 0.36 1.83 2.58
CA ILE A 212 -0.20 2.69 1.53
C ILE A 212 -0.33 4.09 2.12
N THR A 213 0.30 5.05 1.49
CA THR A 213 0.23 6.46 1.88
C THR A 213 0.57 7.38 0.71
N HIS A 214 0.09 8.61 0.77
CA HIS A 214 0.52 9.71 -0.10
C HIS A 214 1.53 10.63 0.58
N ASP A 215 1.82 10.41 1.87
CA ASP A 215 2.81 11.17 2.64
C ASP A 215 4.20 10.57 2.47
N LEU A 216 5.00 11.19 1.61
CA LEU A 216 6.37 10.76 1.32
C LEU A 216 7.33 11.02 2.49
N GLY A 217 6.98 11.89 3.44
CA GLY A 217 7.70 12.07 4.70
C GLY A 217 7.64 10.80 5.54
N VAL A 218 6.42 10.25 5.71
CA VAL A 218 6.22 8.96 6.40
C VAL A 218 6.99 7.84 5.71
N VAL A 219 6.94 7.80 4.37
CA VAL A 219 7.65 6.77 3.59
C VAL A 219 9.16 6.84 3.83
N SER A 220 9.73 8.05 3.87
CA SER A 220 11.18 8.24 4.07
C SER A 220 11.68 7.79 5.44
N GLU A 221 10.80 7.79 6.45
CA GLU A 221 11.15 7.43 7.83
C GLU A 221 10.81 5.99 8.19
N PHE A 222 9.79 5.41 7.56
CA PHE A 222 9.21 4.16 8.03
C PHE A 222 9.46 2.97 7.08
N CYS A 223 9.59 3.19 5.76
CA CYS A 223 9.69 2.11 4.79
C CYS A 223 11.14 1.63 4.56
N ASP A 224 11.31 0.35 4.23
CA ASP A 224 12.59 -0.22 3.78
C ASP A 224 12.72 -0.13 2.26
N ARG A 225 11.64 -0.41 1.54
CA ARG A 225 11.50 -0.32 0.09
C ARG A 225 10.25 0.44 -0.30
N VAL A 226 10.24 1.00 -1.51
CA VAL A 226 9.12 1.78 -2.02
C VAL A 226 8.77 1.30 -3.42
N ALA A 227 7.49 1.00 -3.64
CA ALA A 227 6.87 0.76 -4.93
C ALA A 227 5.99 1.95 -5.30
N VAL A 228 6.27 2.60 -6.42
CA VAL A 228 5.52 3.74 -6.93
C VAL A 228 4.50 3.26 -7.93
N MET A 229 3.23 3.52 -7.65
CA MET A 229 2.11 3.10 -8.48
C MET A 229 1.54 4.27 -9.27
N TYR A 230 1.30 4.06 -10.55
CA TYR A 230 0.68 5.02 -11.45
C TYR A 230 -0.31 4.31 -12.37
N ALA A 231 -1.53 4.84 -12.49
CA ALA A 231 -2.54 4.35 -13.44
C ALA A 231 -2.72 2.82 -13.46
N GLY A 232 -2.80 2.18 -12.28
CA GLY A 232 -3.06 0.75 -12.13
C GLY A 232 -1.83 -0.17 -12.16
N GLU A 233 -0.62 0.36 -12.32
CA GLU A 233 0.62 -0.45 -12.39
C GLU A 233 1.75 0.12 -11.52
N VAL A 234 2.73 -0.73 -11.18
CA VAL A 234 3.97 -0.29 -10.54
C VAL A 234 4.93 0.19 -11.62
N VAL A 235 5.35 1.46 -11.52
CA VAL A 235 6.24 2.11 -12.48
C VAL A 235 7.69 2.17 -12.00
N GLU A 236 7.90 2.11 -10.70
CA GLU A 236 9.25 2.07 -10.11
C GLU A 236 9.22 1.38 -8.75
N GLU A 237 10.21 0.56 -8.45
CA GLU A 237 10.41 -0.08 -7.16
C GLU A 237 11.90 -0.03 -6.81
N GLN A 238 12.23 0.51 -5.62
CA GLN A 238 13.61 0.66 -5.17
C GLN A 238 13.70 0.57 -3.63
N PRO A 239 14.91 0.29 -3.07
CA PRO A 239 15.20 0.62 -1.67
C PRO A 239 14.88 2.09 -1.38
N ARG A 240 14.37 2.37 -0.18
CA ARG A 240 13.96 3.72 0.24
C ARG A 240 15.01 4.80 -0.11
N ASP A 241 16.24 4.62 0.36
CA ASP A 241 17.28 5.64 0.16
C ASP A 241 17.56 5.88 -1.32
N ALA A 242 17.57 4.81 -2.13
CA ALA A 242 17.80 4.92 -3.57
C ALA A 242 16.68 5.67 -4.29
N ILE A 243 15.41 5.50 -3.91
CA ILE A 243 14.30 6.18 -4.57
C ILE A 243 14.26 7.68 -4.24
N PHE A 244 14.65 8.07 -3.01
CA PHE A 244 14.72 9.49 -2.62
C PHE A 244 15.95 10.20 -3.19
N ASP A 245 17.09 9.52 -3.29
CA ASP A 245 18.35 10.10 -3.79
C ASP A 245 18.43 10.10 -5.31
N SER A 246 17.90 9.08 -5.95
CA SER A 246 18.08 8.84 -7.39
C SER A 246 16.86 8.19 -8.04
N PRO A 247 15.69 8.85 -8.01
CA PRO A 247 14.47 8.37 -8.67
C PRO A 247 14.70 8.23 -10.18
N ARG A 248 14.20 7.15 -10.76
CA ARG A 248 14.42 6.83 -12.18
C ARG A 248 13.23 7.23 -13.04
N HIS A 249 12.04 6.78 -12.68
CA HIS A 249 10.86 7.07 -13.48
C HIS A 249 10.52 8.57 -13.42
N PRO A 250 10.23 9.23 -14.57
CA PRO A 250 9.90 10.66 -14.58
C PRO A 250 8.71 11.04 -13.70
N TYR A 251 7.75 10.14 -13.53
CA TYR A 251 6.65 10.33 -12.57
C TYR A 251 7.14 10.39 -11.12
N THR A 252 8.02 9.47 -10.70
CA THR A 252 8.62 9.47 -9.35
C THR A 252 9.42 10.75 -9.11
N GLN A 253 10.18 11.20 -10.12
CA GLN A 253 10.90 12.48 -10.06
C GLN A 253 9.94 13.66 -9.85
N GLY A 254 8.79 13.63 -10.52
CA GLY A 254 7.73 14.63 -10.37
C GLY A 254 7.11 14.61 -8.96
N LEU A 255 6.76 13.42 -8.45
CA LEU A 255 6.21 13.24 -7.10
C LEU A 255 7.17 13.78 -6.02
N LEU A 256 8.43 13.38 -6.07
CA LEU A 256 9.45 13.82 -5.12
C LEU A 256 9.81 15.30 -5.27
N GLY A 257 9.69 15.84 -6.50
CA GLY A 257 9.89 17.26 -6.79
C GLY A 257 8.77 18.17 -6.28
N ALA A 258 7.61 17.60 -5.93
CA ALA A 258 6.48 18.32 -5.35
C ALA A 258 6.57 18.45 -3.81
N ILE A 259 7.54 17.75 -3.16
CA ILE A 259 7.74 17.83 -1.70
C ILE A 259 8.42 19.17 -1.37
N PRO A 260 7.85 19.98 -0.46
CA PRO A 260 8.52 21.17 0.06
C PRO A 260 9.80 20.79 0.79
N ARG A 261 10.95 21.28 0.34
CA ARG A 261 12.21 21.14 1.08
C ARG A 261 12.49 22.41 1.89
N THR A 262 13.03 22.25 3.10
CA THR A 262 13.50 23.40 3.91
C THR A 262 14.51 24.21 3.10
N GLY A 263 14.21 25.51 2.86
CA GLY A 263 15.07 26.42 2.08
C GLY A 263 14.67 26.60 0.60
N THR A 264 13.68 25.87 0.08
CA THR A 264 13.14 26.15 -1.25
C THR A 264 12.22 27.37 -1.20
N GLY A 265 12.56 28.41 -1.99
CA GLY A 265 11.73 29.62 -2.10
C GLY A 265 10.34 29.33 -2.72
N ARG A 266 9.36 30.21 -2.44
CA ARG A 266 8.04 30.17 -3.08
C ARG A 266 8.23 30.22 -4.61
N GLY A 267 7.79 29.15 -5.33
CA GLY A 267 7.85 29.07 -6.79
C GLY A 267 8.74 27.97 -7.35
N GLN A 268 9.42 27.16 -6.52
CA GLN A 268 10.27 26.05 -6.97
C GLN A 268 9.62 24.65 -6.86
N LEU A 269 8.35 24.57 -6.44
CA LEU A 269 7.62 23.30 -6.42
C LEU A 269 7.32 22.86 -7.86
N ARG A 270 7.78 21.67 -8.21
CA ARG A 270 7.46 21.07 -9.51
C ARG A 270 6.07 20.43 -9.42
N VAL A 271 5.18 20.89 -10.28
CA VAL A 271 3.84 20.30 -10.43
C VAL A 271 3.89 19.33 -11.61
N ILE A 272 3.37 18.13 -11.43
CA ILE A 272 3.19 17.18 -12.55
C ILE A 272 2.02 17.70 -13.39
N PRO A 273 2.22 18.06 -14.68
CA PRO A 273 1.15 18.62 -15.51
C PRO A 273 0.08 17.56 -15.84
N GLY A 274 -1.13 18.01 -16.18
CA GLY A 274 -2.22 17.15 -16.62
C GLY A 274 -2.87 16.32 -15.51
N GLN A 275 -3.68 15.34 -15.90
CA GLN A 275 -4.40 14.44 -15.01
C GLN A 275 -4.02 12.99 -15.29
N VAL A 276 -4.27 12.11 -14.30
CA VAL A 276 -4.13 10.66 -14.49
C VAL A 276 -5.07 10.23 -15.63
N PRO A 277 -4.61 9.43 -16.59
CA PRO A 277 -5.43 9.01 -17.72
C PRO A 277 -6.65 8.22 -17.26
N SER A 278 -7.72 8.28 -18.04
CA SER A 278 -8.88 7.41 -17.82
C SER A 278 -8.49 5.96 -18.04
N LEU A 279 -8.79 5.12 -17.05
CA LEU A 279 -8.51 3.68 -17.10
C LEU A 279 -9.66 2.88 -17.77
N THR A 280 -10.59 3.58 -18.44
CA THR A 280 -11.67 2.96 -19.24
C THR A 280 -11.20 2.53 -20.62
N GLU A 281 -10.18 3.21 -21.16
CA GLU A 281 -9.59 2.90 -22.46
C GLU A 281 -8.26 2.15 -22.31
N GLU A 282 -7.93 1.35 -23.30
CA GLU A 282 -6.63 0.69 -23.38
C GLU A 282 -5.57 1.70 -23.83
N ILE A 283 -4.50 1.79 -23.06
CA ILE A 283 -3.37 2.68 -23.36
C ILE A 283 -2.26 1.83 -23.96
N PRO A 284 -2.00 1.92 -25.29
CA PRO A 284 -1.06 1.03 -25.96
C PRO A 284 0.40 1.29 -25.60
N GLY A 285 0.71 2.48 -25.09
CA GLY A 285 2.04 2.91 -24.73
C GLY A 285 2.27 3.06 -23.23
N CYS A 286 3.29 3.83 -22.88
CA CYS A 286 3.54 4.22 -21.50
C CYS A 286 2.38 5.06 -20.97
N ARG A 287 1.78 4.67 -19.85
CA ARG A 287 0.62 5.36 -19.25
C ARG A 287 0.93 6.78 -18.80
N PHE A 288 2.19 7.08 -18.53
CA PHE A 288 2.66 8.42 -18.18
C PHE A 288 3.06 9.27 -19.39
N ALA A 289 2.99 8.77 -20.61
CA ALA A 289 3.52 9.42 -21.82
C ALA A 289 3.03 10.86 -22.01
N ASP A 290 1.76 11.13 -21.80
CA ASP A 290 1.14 12.46 -22.04
C ASP A 290 1.49 13.50 -20.97
N ARG A 291 2.03 13.07 -19.82
CA ARG A 291 2.49 13.92 -18.72
C ARG A 291 4.02 13.97 -18.62
N CYS A 292 4.72 13.24 -19.49
CA CYS A 292 6.16 13.01 -19.40
C CYS A 292 6.96 14.04 -20.19
N GLY A 293 7.54 15.04 -19.53
CA GLY A 293 8.44 15.97 -20.18
C GLY A 293 9.74 15.35 -20.74
N GLN A 294 10.14 14.18 -20.27
CA GLN A 294 11.33 13.47 -20.77
C GLN A 294 11.08 12.77 -22.11
N ARG A 295 9.83 12.44 -22.46
CA ARG A 295 9.46 11.82 -23.73
C ARG A 295 9.89 12.66 -24.92
N GLU A 296 9.60 13.96 -24.89
CA GLU A 296 9.95 14.90 -25.95
C GLU A 296 11.46 15.16 -25.96
N ALA A 297 12.07 15.41 -24.80
CA ALA A 297 13.48 15.70 -24.68
C ALA A 297 14.38 14.54 -25.17
N ALA A 298 13.95 13.29 -24.99
CA ALA A 298 14.68 12.10 -25.42
C ALA A 298 14.22 11.54 -26.77
N ASN A 299 13.20 12.18 -27.42
CA ASN A 299 12.62 11.74 -28.70
C ASN A 299 12.16 10.25 -28.69
N LEU A 300 11.49 9.81 -27.63
CA LEU A 300 11.09 8.42 -27.41
C LEU A 300 9.69 8.15 -28.02
N ALA A 301 9.65 7.85 -29.30
CA ALA A 301 8.41 7.52 -30.02
C ALA A 301 7.73 6.25 -29.45
N ALA A 302 8.50 5.29 -28.97
CA ALA A 302 8.03 4.06 -28.34
C ALA A 302 7.05 4.30 -27.19
N CYS A 303 7.21 5.40 -26.45
CA CYS A 303 6.30 5.75 -25.34
C CYS A 303 4.83 5.89 -25.76
N SER A 304 4.54 6.13 -27.05
CA SER A 304 3.15 6.29 -27.53
C SER A 304 2.52 4.98 -28.00
N THR A 305 3.33 3.98 -28.35
CA THR A 305 2.86 2.79 -29.09
C THR A 305 3.22 1.47 -28.44
N GLN A 306 4.16 1.49 -27.49
CA GLN A 306 4.67 0.30 -26.83
C GLN A 306 4.64 0.48 -25.31
N HIS A 307 4.01 -0.46 -24.62
CA HIS A 307 4.00 -0.45 -23.17
C HIS A 307 5.38 -0.90 -22.65
N PRO A 308 6.04 -0.12 -21.75
CA PRO A 308 7.34 -0.51 -21.23
C PRO A 308 7.24 -1.66 -20.23
N ASP A 309 8.19 -2.58 -20.26
CA ASP A 309 8.33 -3.63 -19.26
C ASP A 309 8.91 -3.10 -17.95
N LEU A 310 8.58 -3.77 -16.83
CA LEU A 310 9.20 -3.50 -15.54
C LEU A 310 10.55 -4.23 -15.47
N LEU A 311 11.64 -3.51 -15.73
CA LEU A 311 12.98 -4.06 -15.88
C LEU A 311 13.88 -3.75 -14.70
N SER A 312 14.79 -4.67 -14.39
CA SER A 312 15.88 -4.43 -13.44
C SER A 312 16.79 -3.34 -13.97
N HIS A 313 17.16 -2.40 -13.12
CA HIS A 313 18.05 -1.30 -13.46
C HIS A 313 19.39 -1.42 -12.72
N ALA A 314 20.51 -1.12 -13.41
CA ALA A 314 21.82 -1.03 -12.79
C ALA A 314 21.87 0.16 -11.82
N GLY A 315 22.00 -0.11 -10.54
CA GLY A 315 22.01 0.87 -9.46
C GLY A 315 22.05 0.17 -8.11
N ALA A 316 20.98 0.26 -7.35
CA ALA A 316 20.81 -0.54 -6.13
C ALA A 316 20.23 -1.92 -6.48
N ALA A 317 20.72 -2.96 -5.80
CA ALA A 317 20.16 -4.31 -5.95
C ALA A 317 18.64 -4.31 -5.63
N GLY A 318 17.85 -4.95 -6.49
CA GLY A 318 16.39 -4.99 -6.35
C GLY A 318 15.64 -3.78 -6.91
N SER A 319 16.34 -2.86 -7.63
CA SER A 319 15.69 -1.73 -8.31
C SER A 319 15.05 -2.16 -9.62
N LEU A 320 13.76 -1.79 -9.79
CA LEU A 320 12.97 -2.03 -11.00
C LEU A 320 12.41 -0.70 -11.51
N VAL A 321 12.36 -0.53 -12.83
CA VAL A 321 11.75 0.65 -13.46
C VAL A 321 11.03 0.28 -14.75
N ARG A 322 9.84 0.83 -14.94
CA ARG A 322 8.98 0.66 -16.12
C ARG A 322 9.08 1.91 -16.99
N CYS A 323 10.17 2.05 -17.74
CA CYS A 323 10.40 3.25 -18.55
C CYS A 323 11.39 2.99 -19.70
N HIS A 324 11.02 3.39 -20.91
CA HIS A 324 11.87 3.25 -22.12
C HIS A 324 13.18 4.03 -22.05
N LEU A 325 13.32 5.01 -21.18
CA LEU A 325 14.62 5.68 -20.93
C LEU A 325 15.71 4.72 -20.46
N TYR A 326 15.33 3.57 -19.88
CA TYR A 326 16.23 2.58 -19.30
C TYR A 326 16.20 1.25 -20.04
N ASP A 327 15.42 1.16 -21.13
CA ASP A 327 15.36 -0.03 -21.97
C ASP A 327 16.39 0.08 -23.10
N ALA A 328 17.39 -0.80 -23.07
CA ALA A 328 18.45 -0.85 -24.07
C ALA A 328 17.89 -1.20 -25.48
N ALA A 329 16.78 -1.92 -25.58
CA ALA A 329 16.16 -2.29 -26.86
C ALA A 329 15.56 -1.08 -27.61
N HIS A 330 15.22 -0.01 -26.88
CA HIS A 330 14.60 1.20 -27.42
C HIS A 330 15.56 2.42 -27.44
N GLY A 331 16.87 2.18 -27.35
CA GLY A 331 17.88 3.24 -27.37
C GLY A 331 18.00 4.02 -26.05
N GLY A 332 17.46 3.44 -24.97
CA GLY A 332 17.62 3.97 -23.64
C GLY A 332 19.09 4.09 -23.26
N VAL A 333 19.48 5.24 -22.76
CA VAL A 333 20.84 5.51 -22.31
C VAL A 333 21.09 4.69 -21.05
N ALA A 334 21.86 3.60 -21.18
CA ALA A 334 22.48 2.97 -20.02
C ALA A 334 23.14 4.08 -19.20
N ALA A 335 22.73 4.26 -17.94
CA ALA A 335 23.11 5.39 -17.11
C ALA A 335 24.62 5.62 -17.16
N LYS A 336 25.06 6.64 -17.89
CA LYS A 336 26.37 7.23 -17.67
C LYS A 336 26.29 7.88 -16.29
N GLY A 337 27.00 7.29 -15.34
CA GLY A 337 27.16 7.86 -14.02
C GLY A 337 27.58 9.32 -14.18
N ARG A 338 26.76 10.25 -13.69
CA ARG A 338 27.20 11.60 -13.44
C ARG A 338 28.20 11.52 -12.29
N SER A 339 29.49 11.52 -12.63
CA SER A 339 30.51 11.89 -11.68
C SER A 339 30.34 13.37 -11.36
N ARG A 340 30.12 13.63 -10.05
CA ARG A 340 30.14 14.90 -9.29
C ARG A 340 28.97 15.85 -9.52
#